data_f3973462336f46dd1cde859ad5c73636
#
_entry.id   f3973462336f46dd1cde859ad5c73636
#
_cell.length_a   1.000
_cell.length_b   1.000
_cell.length_c   1.000
_cell.angle_alpha   90.00
_cell.angle_beta   90.00
_cell.angle_gamma   90.00
#
_symmetry.space_group_name_H-M   'P 1'
#
loop_
_entity.id
_entity.type
_entity.pdbx_description
1 polymer ?
#
loop_
_entity_poly.entity_id
_entity_poly.type
_entity_poly.pdbx_seq_one_letter_code
_entity_poly.pdbx_strand_id
1 'polypeptide(L)'
;MAISVRRATAEDLDQLRAQQARPELGLVDKHFEAQQAGSLIFAVAFNDDKPVGTALLDLESQEYNPELRNMYVYPSARRLGAGRALSEFIEDEAKSAGFTAVYLAVDPNNEKAVPLYVSLEYHPTGEHIFVEDPEIPQVEDGIEHSKHYAVYKKSLTVR
;
A
#
# COMPACT_ATOMS: atom_id res chain seq x y z
N MET A 1 0.94 -21.88 7.72
CA MET A 1 1.41 -20.52 7.38
C MET A 1 0.21 -19.59 7.32
N ALA A 2 0.24 -18.56 8.14
CA ALA A 2 -0.91 -17.65 8.23
C ALA A 2 -0.44 -16.21 8.07
N ILE A 3 -1.11 -15.49 7.17
CA ILE A 3 -0.88 -14.06 6.99
C ILE A 3 -1.92 -13.31 7.82
N SER A 4 -1.47 -12.41 8.67
CA SER A 4 -2.34 -11.52 9.43
C SER A 4 -1.91 -10.09 9.20
N VAL A 5 -2.85 -9.16 9.30
CA VAL A 5 -2.57 -7.73 9.08
C VAL A 5 -3.13 -6.93 10.24
N ARG A 6 -2.36 -5.98 10.71
CA ARG A 6 -2.81 -5.02 11.72
C ARG A 6 -2.05 -3.71 11.58
N ARG A 7 -2.46 -2.70 12.34
CA ARG A 7 -1.73 -1.44 12.35
C ARG A 7 -0.38 -1.61 13.03
N ALA A 8 0.61 -0.85 12.56
CA ALA A 8 1.95 -0.86 13.16
C ALA A 8 1.89 -0.30 14.59
N THR A 9 2.72 -0.87 15.46
CA THR A 9 2.90 -0.37 16.82
C THR A 9 4.37 -0.01 17.03
N ALA A 10 4.67 0.68 18.12
CA ALA A 10 6.04 1.08 18.42
C ALA A 10 6.97 -0.13 18.54
N GLU A 11 6.45 -1.26 18.97
CA GLU A 11 7.23 -2.49 19.12
C GLU A 11 7.66 -3.09 17.78
N ASP A 12 6.99 -2.73 16.71
CA ASP A 12 7.31 -3.25 15.38
C ASP A 12 8.44 -2.48 14.68
N LEU A 13 8.78 -1.30 15.17
CA LEU A 13 9.61 -0.36 14.41
C LEU A 13 11.00 -0.89 14.06
N ASP A 14 11.65 -1.58 14.99
CA ASP A 14 13.00 -2.07 14.72
C ASP A 14 13.01 -3.08 13.58
N GLN A 15 12.05 -4.01 13.56
CA GLN A 15 11.96 -4.98 12.48
C GLN A 15 11.59 -4.32 11.14
N LEU A 16 10.71 -3.33 11.20
CA LEU A 16 10.30 -2.62 9.99
C LEU A 16 11.45 -1.79 9.41
N ARG A 17 12.23 -1.15 10.27
CA ARG A 17 13.40 -0.39 9.82
C ARG A 17 14.42 -1.27 9.10
N ALA A 18 14.58 -2.50 9.58
CA ALA A 18 15.53 -3.43 8.97
C ALA A 18 15.14 -3.86 7.56
N GLN A 19 13.87 -3.69 7.19
CA GLN A 19 13.35 -4.14 5.90
C GLN A 19 13.01 -2.99 4.93
N GLN A 20 13.39 -1.77 5.27
CA GLN A 20 13.07 -0.61 4.41
C GLN A 20 13.70 -0.74 3.03
N ALA A 21 12.91 -0.45 1.99
CA ALA A 21 13.40 -0.45 0.61
C ALA A 21 14.39 0.69 0.37
N ARG A 22 14.15 1.83 0.99
CA ARG A 22 15.00 3.02 0.85
C ARG A 22 15.25 3.63 2.22
N PRO A 23 16.21 3.07 2.99
CA PRO A 23 16.46 3.52 4.37
C PRO A 23 16.81 5.00 4.47
N GLU A 24 17.42 5.57 3.43
CA GLU A 24 17.81 6.99 3.44
C GLU A 24 16.61 7.93 3.56
N LEU A 25 15.40 7.46 3.22
CA LEU A 25 14.20 8.30 3.30
C LEU A 25 13.55 8.28 4.68
N GLY A 26 13.88 7.31 5.52
CA GLY A 26 13.31 7.21 6.86
C GLY A 26 11.80 7.03 6.86
N LEU A 27 11.27 6.28 5.91
CA LEU A 27 9.82 6.18 5.70
C LEU A 27 9.09 5.52 6.85
N VAL A 28 9.66 4.46 7.45
CA VAL A 28 8.99 3.75 8.54
C VAL A 28 8.66 4.71 9.69
N ASP A 29 9.64 5.52 10.09
CA ASP A 29 9.41 6.46 11.18
C ASP A 29 8.43 7.56 10.78
N LYS A 30 8.52 8.07 9.56
CA LYS A 30 7.60 9.09 9.07
C LYS A 30 6.16 8.59 9.03
N HIS A 31 5.98 7.36 8.54
CA HIS A 31 4.64 6.77 8.44
C HIS A 31 4.06 6.48 9.81
N PHE A 32 4.89 6.03 10.75
CA PHE A 32 4.41 5.78 12.11
C PHE A 32 3.99 7.07 12.78
N GLU A 33 4.78 8.14 12.65
CA GLU A 33 4.44 9.44 13.21
C GLU A 33 3.13 9.97 12.61
N ALA A 34 2.95 9.81 11.29
CA ALA A 34 1.72 10.24 10.63
C ALA A 34 0.51 9.45 11.12
N GLN A 35 0.68 8.16 11.38
CA GLN A 35 -0.40 7.36 11.96
C GLN A 35 -0.77 7.85 13.36
N GLN A 36 0.23 8.18 14.18
CA GLN A 36 -0.03 8.71 15.51
C GLN A 36 -0.78 10.03 15.45
N ALA A 37 -0.53 10.83 14.41
CA ALA A 37 -1.23 12.10 14.21
C ALA A 37 -2.60 11.93 13.57
N GLY A 38 -2.96 10.74 13.13
CA GLY A 38 -4.26 10.48 12.52
C GLY A 38 -4.34 10.75 11.02
N SER A 39 -3.21 11.04 10.37
CA SER A 39 -3.19 11.39 8.95
C SER A 39 -3.31 10.18 8.03
N LEU A 40 -2.88 9.02 8.51
CA LEU A 40 -2.93 7.80 7.72
C LEU A 40 -2.98 6.57 8.63
N ILE A 41 -3.22 5.43 8.02
CA ILE A 41 -3.14 4.14 8.69
C ILE A 41 -1.94 3.40 8.12
N PHE A 42 -1.05 2.93 8.99
CA PHE A 42 0.17 2.21 8.61
C PHE A 42 -0.08 0.73 8.90
N ALA A 43 -0.38 -0.03 7.84
CA ALA A 43 -0.71 -1.44 7.96
C ALA A 43 0.53 -2.31 7.79
N VAL A 44 0.62 -3.37 8.58
CA VAL A 44 1.73 -4.33 8.50
C VAL A 44 1.14 -5.73 8.37
N ALA A 45 1.63 -6.47 7.39
CA ALA A 45 1.30 -7.88 7.22
C ALA A 45 2.37 -8.72 7.89
N PHE A 46 1.95 -9.77 8.56
CA PHE A 46 2.83 -10.71 9.27
C PHE A 46 2.60 -12.11 8.75
N ASN A 47 3.68 -12.87 8.64
CA ASN A 47 3.62 -14.31 8.49
C ASN A 47 4.04 -14.87 9.84
N ASP A 48 3.05 -15.35 10.59
CA ASP A 48 3.19 -15.65 12.03
C ASP A 48 3.65 -14.37 12.74
N ASP A 49 4.86 -14.30 13.27
CA ASP A 49 5.32 -13.12 14.02
C ASP A 49 6.28 -12.22 13.22
N LYS A 50 6.52 -12.53 11.95
CA LYS A 50 7.49 -11.79 11.15
C LYS A 50 6.80 -10.84 10.17
N PRO A 51 7.18 -9.56 10.14
CA PRO A 51 6.66 -8.66 9.10
C PRO A 51 7.06 -9.14 7.71
N VAL A 52 6.12 -9.12 6.79
CA VAL A 52 6.35 -9.53 5.40
C VAL A 52 5.97 -8.46 4.39
N GLY A 53 5.34 -7.38 4.84
CA GLY A 53 4.99 -6.29 3.96
C GLY A 53 4.25 -5.19 4.69
N THR A 54 4.13 -4.03 4.02
CA THR A 54 3.47 -2.86 4.58
C THR A 54 2.63 -2.16 3.52
N ALA A 55 1.68 -1.35 3.97
CA ALA A 55 0.89 -0.49 3.08
C ALA A 55 0.32 0.67 3.90
N LEU A 56 -0.05 1.74 3.21
CA LEU A 56 -0.63 2.92 3.84
C LEU A 56 -2.04 3.17 3.32
N LEU A 57 -2.91 3.63 4.19
CA LEU A 57 -4.17 4.27 3.76
C LEU A 57 -4.05 5.74 4.10
N ASP A 58 -3.86 6.58 3.08
CA ASP A 58 -3.74 8.03 3.25
C ASP A 58 -5.14 8.62 3.40
N LEU A 59 -5.44 9.18 4.56
CA LEU A 59 -6.75 9.72 4.89
C LEU A 59 -6.86 11.21 4.57
N GLU A 60 -5.77 11.84 4.11
CA GLU A 60 -5.71 13.27 3.85
C GLU A 60 -5.30 13.62 2.43
N SER A 61 -5.32 12.64 1.52
CA SER A 61 -5.05 12.92 0.12
C SER A 61 -6.08 13.90 -0.43
N GLN A 62 -5.62 14.86 -1.22
CA GLN A 62 -6.50 15.92 -1.69
C GLN A 62 -7.33 15.54 -2.91
N GLU A 63 -6.78 14.73 -3.80
CA GLU A 63 -7.47 14.38 -5.04
C GLU A 63 -8.21 13.04 -4.96
N TYR A 64 -7.57 12.05 -4.37
CA TYR A 64 -8.10 10.69 -4.34
C TYR A 64 -8.09 10.20 -2.90
N ASN A 65 -9.13 10.51 -2.16
CA ASN A 65 -9.19 10.28 -0.73
C ASN A 65 -10.29 9.27 -0.37
N PRO A 66 -9.98 8.17 0.32
CA PRO A 66 -8.65 7.79 0.81
C PRO A 66 -7.85 7.03 -0.25
N GLU A 67 -6.54 7.09 -0.11
CA GLU A 67 -5.66 6.49 -1.09
C GLU A 67 -4.81 5.37 -0.48
N LEU A 68 -4.85 4.19 -1.11
CA LEU A 68 -3.94 3.09 -0.80
C LEU A 68 -2.59 3.43 -1.42
N ARG A 69 -1.56 3.53 -0.60
CA ARG A 69 -0.24 3.97 -1.04
C ARG A 69 0.86 3.07 -0.51
N ASN A 70 2.00 3.10 -1.17
CA ASN A 70 3.25 2.52 -0.68
C ASN A 70 3.10 1.06 -0.28
N MET A 71 2.32 0.28 -1.04
CA MET A 71 2.26 -1.16 -0.79
C MET A 71 3.58 -1.80 -1.16
N TYR A 72 4.20 -2.45 -0.19
CA TYR A 72 5.48 -3.08 -0.39
C TYR A 72 5.53 -4.43 0.31
N VAL A 73 5.66 -5.49 -0.48
CA VAL A 73 5.86 -6.84 0.06
C VAL A 73 7.35 -7.15 -0.07
N TYR A 74 7.97 -7.56 1.03
CA TYR A 74 9.41 -7.79 1.03
C TYR A 74 9.78 -8.89 0.04
N PRO A 75 10.91 -8.74 -0.68
CA PRO A 75 11.26 -9.70 -1.73
C PRO A 75 11.30 -11.15 -1.25
N SER A 76 11.76 -11.40 -0.03
CA SER A 76 11.85 -12.75 0.53
C SER A 76 10.49 -13.35 0.90
N ALA A 77 9.43 -12.54 0.87
CA ALA A 77 8.11 -12.94 1.35
C ALA A 77 7.04 -12.85 0.27
N ARG A 78 7.42 -12.69 -0.98
CA ARG A 78 6.45 -12.59 -2.07
C ARG A 78 5.76 -13.92 -2.30
N ARG A 79 4.55 -13.84 -2.88
CA ARG A 79 3.70 -15.01 -3.21
C ARG A 79 3.09 -15.71 -2.00
N LEU A 80 3.05 -15.03 -0.84
CA LEU A 80 2.39 -15.55 0.36
C LEU A 80 0.97 -14.99 0.54
N GLY A 81 0.52 -14.15 -0.38
CA GLY A 81 -0.80 -13.52 -0.27
C GLY A 81 -0.81 -12.26 0.58
N ALA A 82 0.37 -11.71 0.92
CA ALA A 82 0.45 -10.53 1.76
C ALA A 82 -0.17 -9.29 1.10
N GLY A 83 0.04 -9.11 -0.21
CA GLY A 83 -0.52 -7.95 -0.92
C GLY A 83 -2.03 -7.94 -0.89
N ARG A 84 -2.66 -9.10 -1.11
CA ARG A 84 -4.11 -9.22 -1.04
C ARG A 84 -4.60 -8.95 0.38
N ALA A 85 -3.94 -9.53 1.38
CA ALA A 85 -4.33 -9.34 2.78
C ALA A 85 -4.21 -7.87 3.20
N LEU A 86 -3.14 -7.20 2.78
CA LEU A 86 -2.96 -5.77 3.05
C LEU A 86 -4.08 -4.95 2.41
N SER A 87 -4.41 -5.24 1.15
CA SER A 87 -5.47 -4.51 0.46
C SER A 87 -6.81 -4.67 1.16
N GLU A 88 -7.14 -5.90 1.56
CA GLU A 88 -8.40 -6.17 2.26
C GLU A 88 -8.47 -5.44 3.61
N PHE A 89 -7.37 -5.45 4.35
CA PHE A 89 -7.32 -4.72 5.62
C PHE A 89 -7.52 -3.22 5.41
N ILE A 90 -6.85 -2.65 4.43
CA ILE A 90 -6.96 -1.23 4.09
C ILE A 90 -8.42 -0.89 3.72
N GLU A 91 -9.07 -1.75 2.94
CA GLU A 91 -10.46 -1.55 2.55
C GLU A 91 -11.40 -1.59 3.76
N ASP A 92 -11.16 -2.51 4.68
CA ASP A 92 -11.97 -2.60 5.89
C ASP A 92 -11.80 -1.37 6.77
N GLU A 93 -10.56 -0.85 6.87
CA GLU A 93 -10.30 0.37 7.63
C GLU A 93 -10.97 1.58 6.98
N ALA A 94 -10.96 1.65 5.65
CA ALA A 94 -11.63 2.74 4.94
C ALA A 94 -13.14 2.70 5.18
N LYS A 95 -13.74 1.51 5.12
CA LYS A 95 -15.17 1.36 5.43
C LYS A 95 -15.49 1.80 6.84
N SER A 96 -14.67 1.37 7.82
CA SER A 96 -14.86 1.73 9.22
C SER A 96 -14.78 3.23 9.44
N ALA A 97 -13.99 3.93 8.62
CA ALA A 97 -13.85 5.37 8.69
C ALA A 97 -14.96 6.13 7.94
N GLY A 98 -15.89 5.41 7.31
CA GLY A 98 -17.02 6.01 6.62
C GLY A 98 -16.83 6.29 5.15
N PHE A 99 -15.73 5.83 4.56
CA PHE A 99 -15.49 6.02 3.13
C PHE A 99 -16.24 4.96 2.31
N THR A 100 -16.63 5.34 1.09
CA THR A 100 -17.38 4.47 0.19
C THR A 100 -16.53 3.98 -0.98
N ALA A 101 -15.27 4.37 -1.04
CA ALA A 101 -14.37 3.94 -2.11
C ALA A 101 -12.93 4.06 -1.63
N VAL A 102 -12.03 3.34 -2.28
CA VAL A 102 -10.58 3.47 -2.10
C VAL A 102 -9.97 3.70 -3.47
N TYR A 103 -8.98 4.58 -3.53
CA TYR A 103 -8.25 4.90 -4.74
C TYR A 103 -6.81 4.43 -4.62
N LEU A 104 -6.17 4.18 -5.75
CA LEU A 104 -4.72 3.95 -5.79
C LEU A 104 -4.17 4.39 -7.13
N ALA A 105 -2.89 4.68 -7.16
CA ALA A 105 -2.19 4.98 -8.40
C ALA A 105 -1.09 3.95 -8.58
N VAL A 106 -0.97 3.41 -9.77
CA VAL A 106 -0.01 2.33 -10.05
C VAL A 106 0.68 2.59 -11.38
N ASP A 107 1.97 2.26 -11.43
CA ASP A 107 2.73 2.32 -12.68
C ASP A 107 2.12 1.29 -13.64
N PRO A 108 1.63 1.74 -14.83
CA PRO A 108 1.01 0.81 -15.79
C PRO A 108 1.96 -0.29 -16.26
N ASN A 109 3.27 -0.09 -16.11
CA ASN A 109 4.27 -1.07 -16.51
C ASN A 109 4.55 -2.10 -15.41
N ASN A 110 3.89 -1.99 -14.26
CA ASN A 110 4.05 -2.94 -13.16
C ASN A 110 3.19 -4.17 -13.43
N GLU A 111 3.79 -5.17 -14.05
CA GLU A 111 3.09 -6.37 -14.52
C GLU A 111 2.57 -7.25 -13.38
N LYS A 112 3.05 -7.04 -12.16
CA LYS A 112 2.61 -7.82 -11.00
C LYS A 112 1.51 -7.11 -10.22
N ALA A 113 1.62 -5.81 -10.08
CA ALA A 113 0.66 -5.05 -9.27
C ALA A 113 -0.68 -4.87 -9.98
N VAL A 114 -0.65 -4.57 -11.28
CA VAL A 114 -1.90 -4.30 -12.00
C VAL A 114 -2.85 -5.51 -11.97
N PRO A 115 -2.39 -6.74 -12.28
CA PRO A 115 -3.31 -7.89 -12.19
C PRO A 115 -3.83 -8.13 -10.78
N LEU A 116 -3.03 -7.87 -9.74
CA LEU A 116 -3.48 -8.00 -8.37
C LEU A 116 -4.65 -7.07 -8.10
N TYR A 117 -4.51 -5.79 -8.43
CA TYR A 117 -5.56 -4.82 -8.16
C TYR A 117 -6.82 -5.08 -8.98
N VAL A 118 -6.67 -5.52 -10.24
CA VAL A 118 -7.82 -5.92 -11.05
C VAL A 118 -8.54 -7.10 -10.41
N SER A 119 -7.79 -8.09 -9.89
CA SER A 119 -8.39 -9.26 -9.23
C SER A 119 -9.12 -8.88 -7.95
N LEU A 120 -8.76 -7.75 -7.33
CA LEU A 120 -9.41 -7.23 -6.13
C LEU A 120 -10.56 -6.27 -6.47
N GLU A 121 -10.92 -6.19 -7.75
CA GLU A 121 -12.03 -5.39 -8.25
C GLU A 121 -11.79 -3.88 -8.24
N TYR A 122 -10.52 -3.48 -8.37
CA TYR A 122 -10.19 -2.11 -8.69
C TYR A 122 -10.31 -1.90 -10.19
N HIS A 123 -10.82 -0.75 -10.59
CA HIS A 123 -11.07 -0.43 -11.99
C HIS A 123 -10.36 0.88 -12.36
N PRO A 124 -9.77 0.96 -13.57
CA PRO A 124 -9.14 2.20 -13.99
C PRO A 124 -10.17 3.31 -14.15
N THR A 125 -9.81 4.51 -13.67
CA THR A 125 -10.68 5.68 -13.77
C THR A 125 -10.49 6.43 -15.08
N GLY A 126 -9.42 6.15 -15.80
CA GLY A 126 -9.04 6.94 -16.98
C GLY A 126 -8.14 8.11 -16.65
N GLU A 127 -7.94 8.40 -15.36
CA GLU A 127 -7.08 9.49 -14.93
C GLU A 127 -5.66 9.02 -14.65
N HIS A 128 -4.72 9.96 -14.75
CA HIS A 128 -3.31 9.67 -14.50
C HIS A 128 -2.72 10.77 -13.63
N ILE A 129 -1.74 10.42 -12.82
CA ILE A 129 -0.97 11.39 -12.05
C ILE A 129 0.51 11.24 -12.41
N PHE A 130 1.25 12.32 -12.21
CA PHE A 130 2.69 12.32 -12.47
C PHE A 130 3.45 12.02 -11.18
N VAL A 131 4.32 11.01 -11.23
CA VAL A 131 5.15 10.61 -10.09
C VAL A 131 6.61 10.62 -10.55
N GLU A 132 7.38 11.60 -10.07
CA GLU A 132 8.75 11.75 -10.52
C GLU A 132 9.70 10.78 -9.82
N ASP A 133 9.53 10.60 -8.52
CA ASP A 133 10.41 9.74 -7.71
C ASP A 133 9.57 8.93 -6.73
N PRO A 134 9.12 7.73 -7.13
CA PRO A 134 8.35 6.89 -6.21
C PRO A 134 9.16 6.56 -4.97
N GLU A 135 8.53 6.67 -3.80
CA GLU A 135 9.18 6.37 -2.54
C GLU A 135 9.55 4.89 -2.42
N ILE A 136 8.71 4.02 -3.02
CA ILE A 136 8.95 2.59 -3.02
C ILE A 136 8.96 2.11 -4.47
N PRO A 137 9.97 1.32 -4.86
CA PRO A 137 10.03 0.80 -6.23
C PRO A 137 8.77 0.01 -6.58
N GLN A 138 8.21 0.31 -7.75
CA GLN A 138 6.98 -0.33 -8.22
C GLN A 138 7.26 -1.50 -9.15
N VAL A 139 8.43 -1.54 -9.77
CA VAL A 139 8.79 -2.59 -10.73
C VAL A 139 10.18 -3.13 -10.39
N GLU A 140 10.48 -4.32 -10.92
CA GLU A 140 11.77 -4.97 -10.71
C GLU A 140 12.85 -4.38 -11.63
N ASP A 141 14.11 -4.66 -11.30
CA ASP A 141 15.24 -4.19 -12.08
C ASP A 141 15.12 -4.61 -13.55
N GLY A 142 15.54 -3.72 -14.43
CA GLY A 142 15.51 -3.96 -15.85
C GLY A 142 14.23 -3.57 -16.55
N ILE A 143 13.21 -3.17 -15.81
CA ILE A 143 11.96 -2.70 -16.37
C ILE A 143 11.94 -1.18 -16.29
N GLU A 144 11.61 -0.53 -17.41
CA GLU A 144 11.54 0.91 -17.47
C GLU A 144 10.34 1.42 -16.68
N HIS A 145 10.59 2.41 -15.79
CA HIS A 145 9.54 3.02 -14.99
C HIS A 145 8.78 4.07 -15.78
N SER A 146 7.46 4.07 -15.64
CA SER A 146 6.64 5.16 -16.14
C SER A 146 6.61 6.28 -15.11
N LYS A 147 6.54 7.52 -15.56
CA LYS A 147 6.34 8.67 -14.67
C LYS A 147 4.86 9.04 -14.55
N HIS A 148 4.01 8.45 -15.36
CA HIS A 148 2.57 8.66 -15.31
C HIS A 148 1.91 7.42 -14.76
N TYR A 149 1.34 7.54 -13.56
CA TYR A 149 0.66 6.43 -12.91
C TYR A 149 -0.82 6.47 -13.23
N ALA A 150 -1.40 5.31 -13.49
CA ALA A 150 -2.83 5.19 -13.74
C ALA A 150 -3.56 5.12 -12.41
N VAL A 151 -4.68 5.85 -12.31
CA VAL A 151 -5.49 5.88 -11.10
C VAL A 151 -6.60 4.84 -11.20
N TYR A 152 -6.70 4.00 -10.18
CA TYR A 152 -7.72 2.96 -10.05
C TYR A 152 -8.61 3.27 -8.85
N LYS A 153 -9.83 2.75 -8.90
CA LYS A 153 -10.83 2.96 -7.85
C LYS A 153 -11.57 1.67 -7.57
N LYS A 154 -11.88 1.44 -6.31
CA LYS A 154 -12.78 0.35 -5.90
C LYS A 154 -13.90 0.92 -5.05
N SER A 155 -15.14 0.59 -5.40
CA SER A 155 -16.30 0.93 -4.58
C SER A 155 -16.38 -0.03 -3.40
N LEU A 156 -16.64 0.52 -2.22
CA LEU A 156 -16.79 -0.26 -1.00
C LEU A 156 -18.26 -0.45 -0.62
N THR A 157 -19.15 0.16 -1.39
CA THR A 157 -20.59 0.00 -1.10
C THR A 157 -21.04 -1.38 -1.52
N VAL A 158 -21.86 -2.01 -0.67
CA VAL A 158 -22.39 -3.34 -0.94
C VAL A 158 -23.70 -3.21 -1.69
N ARG A 159 -23.88 -4.09 -2.64
CA ARG A 159 -25.10 -4.14 -3.44
C ARG A 159 -25.93 -5.31 -3.06
#